data_c6b4ef0f779867da0396b397b6535372
#
_entry.id   c6b4ef0f779867da0396b397b6535372
#
_cell.length_a   1.000
_cell.length_b   1.000
_cell.length_c   1.000
_cell.angle_alpha   90.00
_cell.angle_beta   90.00
_cell.angle_gamma   90.00
#
_symmetry.space_group_name_H-M   'P 1'
#
loop_
_entity.id
_entity.type
_entity.pdbx_description
1 polymer ?
#
loop_
_entity_poly.entity_id
_entity_poly.type
_entity_poly.pdbx_seq_one_letter_code
_entity_poly.pdbx_strand_id
1 'polypeptide(L)'
;MGTREAILSAAEWLFAERGIYAVSNRQISEAAGQGNNAAAYYHFGSRTDLLRAIESKHRGPIEGLRAQMLADIGDSTELRDWVGTLVRPLTDHLAALGTPSWYARFAAQAMADPTYRHVVTKDALTSPLLVQTIDGITRCLPDLPKRVRCERIVMARNLLMHTCAEHEGALAEHGPRSRSVWPVAGEGLIDAIVGLWRAPVHVSAAGG
;
A
#
# COMPACT_ATOMS: atom_id res chain seq x y z
N MET A 1 -4.55 25.35 4.00
CA MET A 1 -3.55 24.23 4.02
C MET A 1 -2.32 24.72 4.75
N GLY A 2 -1.88 24.03 5.81
CA GLY A 2 -0.69 24.44 6.58
C GLY A 2 0.59 24.11 5.79
N THR A 3 1.70 24.81 6.10
CA THR A 3 3.02 24.60 5.44
C THR A 3 3.44 23.13 5.46
N ARG A 4 3.30 22.43 6.60
CA ARG A 4 3.66 21.02 6.75
C ARG A 4 2.86 20.11 5.79
N GLU A 5 1.59 20.38 5.62
CA GLU A 5 0.71 19.62 4.72
C GLU A 5 1.03 19.89 3.26
N ALA A 6 1.34 21.14 2.89
CA ALA A 6 1.80 21.47 1.55
C ALA A 6 3.08 20.74 1.18
N ILE A 7 4.05 20.64 2.11
CA ILE A 7 5.29 19.89 1.90
C ILE A 7 5.02 18.40 1.73
N LEU A 8 4.13 17.81 2.56
CA LEU A 8 3.75 16.39 2.43
C LEU A 8 3.13 16.09 1.06
N SER A 9 2.18 16.90 0.63
CA SER A 9 1.50 16.73 -0.66
C SER A 9 2.46 16.90 -1.84
N ALA A 10 3.37 17.89 -1.78
CA ALA A 10 4.40 18.09 -2.80
C ALA A 10 5.39 16.91 -2.86
N ALA A 11 5.80 16.39 -1.70
CA ALA A 11 6.70 15.25 -1.61
C ALA A 11 6.05 13.97 -2.17
N GLU A 12 4.82 13.67 -1.78
CA GLU A 12 4.04 12.53 -2.26
C GLU A 12 3.93 12.54 -3.79
N TRP A 13 3.51 13.68 -4.37
CA TRP A 13 3.45 13.88 -5.80
C TRP A 13 4.81 13.69 -6.50
N LEU A 14 5.84 14.39 -6.05
CA LEU A 14 7.16 14.34 -6.68
C LEU A 14 7.78 12.94 -6.60
N PHE A 15 7.61 12.23 -5.49
CA PHE A 15 8.10 10.86 -5.34
C PHE A 15 7.36 9.88 -6.25
N ALA A 16 6.04 10.04 -6.40
CA ALA A 16 5.25 9.22 -7.31
C ALA A 16 5.66 9.41 -8.77
N GLU A 17 5.93 10.65 -9.19
CA GLU A 17 6.24 11.00 -10.58
C GLU A 17 7.71 10.74 -10.96
N ARG A 18 8.65 10.98 -10.05
CA ARG A 18 10.09 11.02 -10.36
C ARG A 18 10.93 9.99 -9.62
N GLY A 19 10.31 9.29 -8.64
CA GLY A 19 11.01 8.37 -7.75
C GLY A 19 11.65 9.05 -6.55
N ILE A 20 11.81 8.28 -5.47
CA ILE A 20 12.24 8.80 -4.16
C ILE A 20 13.63 9.42 -4.20
N TYR A 21 14.58 8.84 -4.93
CA TYR A 21 15.97 9.30 -4.97
C TYR A 21 16.21 10.48 -5.92
N ALA A 22 15.39 10.62 -6.96
CA ALA A 22 15.56 11.68 -7.95
C ALA A 22 15.10 13.05 -7.45
N VAL A 23 14.41 13.11 -6.31
CA VAL A 23 13.80 14.34 -5.76
C VAL A 23 14.60 14.83 -4.57
N SER A 24 15.07 16.08 -4.61
CA SER A 24 15.75 16.75 -3.50
C SER A 24 14.77 17.45 -2.55
N ASN A 25 15.20 17.69 -1.30
CA ASN A 25 14.40 18.48 -0.35
C ASN A 25 14.14 19.91 -0.84
N ARG A 26 15.06 20.47 -1.61
CA ARG A 26 14.90 21.77 -2.26
C ARG A 26 13.72 21.76 -3.24
N GLN A 27 13.66 20.76 -4.13
CA GLN A 27 12.55 20.62 -5.09
C GLN A 27 11.20 20.45 -4.40
N ILE A 28 11.17 19.70 -3.27
CA ILE A 28 9.95 19.55 -2.46
C ILE A 28 9.53 20.90 -1.87
N SER A 29 10.47 21.67 -1.30
CA SER A 29 10.18 22.97 -0.70
C SER A 29 9.67 23.97 -1.77
N GLU A 30 10.32 24.01 -2.94
CA GLU A 30 9.92 24.85 -4.07
C GLU A 30 8.50 24.46 -4.57
N ALA A 31 8.23 23.17 -4.75
CA ALA A 31 6.92 22.68 -5.19
C ALA A 31 5.81 22.94 -4.17
N ALA A 32 6.16 22.97 -2.87
CA ALA A 32 5.26 23.35 -1.78
C ALA A 32 5.06 24.87 -1.65
N GLY A 33 5.64 25.68 -2.53
CA GLY A 33 5.54 27.14 -2.48
C GLY A 33 6.29 27.78 -1.31
N GLN A 34 7.30 27.10 -0.76
CA GLN A 34 8.08 27.61 0.36
C GLN A 34 9.30 28.38 -0.14
N GLY A 35 9.46 29.62 0.33
CA GLY A 35 10.64 30.43 0.02
C GLY A 35 11.94 29.91 0.65
N ASN A 36 11.84 29.08 1.69
CA ASN A 36 12.98 28.45 2.34
C ASN A 36 13.22 27.04 1.78
N ASN A 37 14.31 26.87 1.07
CA ASN A 37 14.74 25.60 0.47
C ASN A 37 14.99 24.47 1.50
N ALA A 38 15.14 24.80 2.78
CA ALA A 38 15.31 23.85 3.89
C ALA A 38 13.98 23.51 4.59
N ALA A 39 12.83 24.02 4.13
CA ALA A 39 11.55 23.83 4.80
C ALA A 39 11.18 22.36 4.98
N ALA A 40 11.40 21.51 3.97
CA ALA A 40 11.15 20.08 4.06
C ALA A 40 12.00 19.42 5.18
N TYR A 41 13.29 19.77 5.27
CA TYR A 41 14.18 19.29 6.32
C TYR A 41 13.76 19.82 7.70
N TYR A 42 13.41 21.09 7.81
CA TYR A 42 12.98 21.70 9.07
C TYR A 42 11.74 21.02 9.66
N HIS A 43 10.75 20.67 8.82
CA HIS A 43 9.49 20.07 9.27
C HIS A 43 9.56 18.57 9.52
N PHE A 44 10.44 17.83 8.85
CA PHE A 44 10.48 16.36 8.88
C PHE A 44 11.83 15.77 9.30
N GLY A 45 12.90 16.55 9.35
CA GLY A 45 14.24 16.10 9.74
C GLY A 45 14.88 15.22 8.67
N SER A 46 14.51 13.94 8.60
CA SER A 46 15.09 13.02 7.62
C SER A 46 14.13 12.67 6.48
N ARG A 47 14.71 12.14 5.39
CA ARG A 47 13.90 11.58 4.28
C ARG A 47 13.02 10.44 4.76
N THR A 48 13.53 9.57 5.61
CA THR A 48 12.76 8.46 6.18
C THR A 48 11.57 8.97 6.98
N ASP A 49 11.72 10.04 7.75
CA ASP A 49 10.61 10.60 8.51
C ASP A 49 9.58 11.29 7.62
N LEU A 50 10.00 11.90 6.52
CA LEU A 50 9.10 12.43 5.49
C LEU A 50 8.28 11.30 4.85
N LEU A 51 8.91 10.18 4.48
CA LEU A 51 8.22 9.02 3.92
C LEU A 51 7.23 8.41 4.92
N ARG A 52 7.64 8.26 6.19
CA ARG A 52 6.74 7.82 7.27
C ARG A 52 5.55 8.76 7.46
N ALA A 53 5.76 10.07 7.34
CA ALA A 53 4.69 11.03 7.48
C ALA A 53 3.67 10.94 6.32
N ILE A 54 4.12 10.66 5.09
CA ILE A 54 3.22 10.38 3.96
C ILE A 54 2.44 9.09 4.23
N GLU A 55 3.12 8.00 4.59
CA GLU A 55 2.47 6.74 4.95
C GLU A 55 1.44 6.90 6.08
N SER A 56 1.79 7.64 7.13
CA SER A 56 0.91 7.88 8.27
C SER A 56 -0.36 8.64 7.90
N LYS A 57 -0.28 9.57 6.93
CA LYS A 57 -1.43 10.31 6.40
C LYS A 57 -2.51 9.38 5.83
N HIS A 58 -2.09 8.32 5.13
CA HIS A 58 -2.98 7.38 4.46
C HIS A 58 -3.37 6.18 5.34
N ARG A 59 -2.51 5.79 6.27
CA ARG A 59 -2.73 4.65 7.17
C ARG A 59 -4.01 4.77 7.98
N GLY A 60 -4.27 5.93 8.59
CA GLY A 60 -5.46 6.14 9.43
C GLY A 60 -6.76 5.81 8.70
N PRO A 61 -7.05 6.42 7.54
CA PRO A 61 -8.23 6.10 6.73
C PRO A 61 -8.30 4.61 6.31
N ILE A 62 -7.17 4.01 5.88
CA ILE A 62 -7.11 2.60 5.47
C ILE A 62 -7.44 1.67 6.64
N GLU A 63 -6.86 1.92 7.81
CA GLU A 63 -7.14 1.11 9.01
C GLU A 63 -8.58 1.31 9.52
N GLY A 64 -9.15 2.49 9.37
CA GLY A 64 -10.57 2.73 9.67
C GLY A 64 -11.51 1.88 8.81
N LEU A 65 -11.25 1.80 7.49
CA LEU A 65 -11.99 0.93 6.58
C LEU A 65 -11.78 -0.55 6.93
N ARG A 66 -10.55 -0.95 7.25
CA ARG A 66 -10.22 -2.31 7.67
C ARG A 66 -10.97 -2.72 8.94
N ALA A 67 -11.04 -1.83 9.93
CA ALA A 67 -11.76 -2.10 11.18
C ALA A 67 -13.24 -2.41 10.93
N GLN A 68 -13.89 -1.63 10.06
CA GLN A 68 -15.29 -1.88 9.69
C GLN A 68 -15.46 -3.23 9.01
N MET A 69 -14.64 -3.53 8.00
CA MET A 69 -14.71 -4.80 7.28
C MET A 69 -14.42 -6.01 8.17
N LEU A 70 -13.48 -5.90 9.11
CA LEU A 70 -13.20 -6.96 10.08
C LEU A 70 -14.38 -7.20 11.03
N ALA A 71 -15.09 -6.14 11.44
CA ALA A 71 -16.30 -6.28 12.24
C ALA A 71 -17.43 -6.97 11.44
N ASP A 72 -17.56 -6.68 10.15
CA ASP A 72 -18.59 -7.26 9.28
C ASP A 72 -18.35 -8.74 9.02
N ILE A 73 -17.12 -9.17 8.79
CA ILE A 73 -16.80 -10.60 8.51
C ILE A 73 -16.74 -11.47 9.77
N GLY A 74 -16.51 -10.88 10.95
CA GLY A 74 -16.40 -11.62 12.22
C GLY A 74 -15.39 -12.78 12.15
N ASP A 75 -15.82 -13.96 12.55
CA ASP A 75 -15.03 -15.19 12.53
C ASP A 75 -15.23 -16.01 11.25
N SER A 76 -15.34 -15.35 10.09
CA SER A 76 -15.53 -16.02 8.81
C SER A 76 -14.47 -17.13 8.59
N THR A 77 -14.90 -18.24 8.01
CA THR A 77 -14.05 -19.36 7.57
C THR A 77 -13.63 -19.24 6.10
N GLU A 78 -14.16 -18.24 5.40
CA GLU A 78 -13.92 -18.03 3.98
C GLU A 78 -12.65 -17.22 3.72
N LEU A 79 -11.69 -17.81 3.03
CA LEU A 79 -10.45 -17.14 2.64
C LEU A 79 -10.71 -15.81 1.89
N ARG A 80 -11.76 -15.77 1.06
CA ARG A 80 -12.11 -14.59 0.27
C ARG A 80 -12.44 -13.38 1.15
N ASP A 81 -13.11 -13.59 2.27
CA ASP A 81 -13.46 -12.51 3.20
C ASP A 81 -12.21 -11.88 3.79
N TRP A 82 -11.28 -12.70 4.29
CA TRP A 82 -10.01 -12.22 4.84
C TRP A 82 -9.12 -11.55 3.79
N VAL A 83 -9.09 -12.07 2.56
CA VAL A 83 -8.38 -11.39 1.46
C VAL A 83 -9.07 -10.07 1.11
N GLY A 84 -10.42 -10.01 1.20
CA GLY A 84 -11.17 -8.78 1.05
C GLY A 84 -10.75 -7.70 2.05
N THR A 85 -10.54 -8.05 3.33
CA THR A 85 -10.05 -7.10 4.36
C THR A 85 -8.58 -6.69 4.17
N LEU A 86 -7.82 -7.42 3.35
CA LEU A 86 -6.47 -6.99 2.94
C LEU A 86 -6.53 -5.98 1.80
N VAL A 87 -7.38 -6.20 0.80
CA VAL A 87 -7.41 -5.48 -0.49
C VAL A 87 -8.29 -4.23 -0.45
N ARG A 88 -9.57 -4.38 -0.08
CA ARG A 88 -10.57 -3.31 -0.19
C ARG A 88 -10.24 -2.06 0.60
N PRO A 89 -9.67 -2.09 1.82
CA PRO A 89 -9.32 -0.87 2.53
C PRO A 89 -8.39 0.06 1.74
N LEU A 90 -7.45 -0.51 0.97
CA LEU A 90 -6.57 0.28 0.10
C LEU A 90 -7.32 0.78 -1.13
N THR A 91 -8.04 -0.08 -1.86
CA THR A 91 -8.74 0.32 -3.10
C THR A 91 -9.86 1.32 -2.84
N ASP A 92 -10.59 1.19 -1.74
CA ASP A 92 -11.64 2.12 -1.35
C ASP A 92 -11.06 3.47 -0.91
N HIS A 93 -9.91 3.45 -0.19
CA HIS A 93 -9.18 4.68 0.12
C HIS A 93 -8.71 5.38 -1.15
N LEU A 94 -8.13 4.66 -2.11
CA LEU A 94 -7.71 5.23 -3.39
C LEU A 94 -8.88 5.80 -4.20
N ALA A 95 -10.03 5.13 -4.16
CA ALA A 95 -11.27 5.64 -4.75
C ALA A 95 -11.71 6.97 -4.10
N ALA A 96 -11.59 7.08 -2.77
CA ALA A 96 -11.96 8.27 -2.00
C ALA A 96 -10.99 9.45 -2.23
N LEU A 97 -9.72 9.19 -2.55
CA LEU A 97 -8.75 10.25 -2.90
C LEU A 97 -9.14 10.97 -4.20
N GLY A 98 -9.83 10.29 -5.11
CA GLY A 98 -10.21 10.83 -6.42
C GLY A 98 -9.02 10.87 -7.40
N THR A 99 -9.19 11.68 -8.46
CA THR A 99 -8.16 11.85 -9.52
C THR A 99 -7.90 13.33 -9.71
N PRO A 100 -6.64 13.78 -9.69
CA PRO A 100 -5.42 12.97 -9.56
C PRO A 100 -5.11 12.54 -8.12
N SER A 101 -4.49 11.37 -7.97
CA SER A 101 -3.88 10.88 -6.73
C SER A 101 -2.47 10.34 -7.02
N TRP A 102 -1.66 10.17 -5.97
CA TRP A 102 -0.25 9.78 -6.10
C TRP A 102 0.17 8.71 -5.09
N TYR A 103 -0.71 8.35 -4.14
CA TYR A 103 -0.33 7.50 -3.02
C TYR A 103 0.06 6.09 -3.46
N ALA A 104 -0.66 5.46 -4.38
CA ALA A 104 -0.35 4.10 -4.80
C ALA A 104 1.02 4.02 -5.51
N ARG A 105 1.32 4.97 -6.40
CA ARG A 105 2.62 5.06 -7.08
C ARG A 105 3.74 5.39 -6.12
N PHE A 106 3.53 6.31 -5.18
CA PHE A 106 4.47 6.60 -4.10
C PHE A 106 4.77 5.34 -3.27
N ALA A 107 3.74 4.62 -2.81
CA ALA A 107 3.88 3.43 -2.00
C ALA A 107 4.63 2.30 -2.74
N ALA A 108 4.35 2.11 -4.04
CA ALA A 108 5.10 1.16 -4.87
C ALA A 108 6.60 1.53 -4.98
N GLN A 109 6.94 2.82 -5.14
CA GLN A 109 8.32 3.30 -5.13
C GLN A 109 9.01 3.03 -3.79
N ALA A 110 8.33 3.30 -2.65
CA ALA A 110 8.86 3.04 -1.33
C ALA A 110 9.08 1.53 -1.09
N MET A 111 8.19 0.68 -1.62
CA MET A 111 8.30 -0.78 -1.51
C MET A 111 9.36 -1.39 -2.44
N ALA A 112 9.74 -0.71 -3.52
CA ALA A 112 10.82 -1.17 -4.40
C ALA A 112 12.20 -1.02 -3.75
N ASP A 113 12.41 -0.03 -2.89
CA ASP A 113 13.67 0.20 -2.19
C ASP A 113 13.82 -0.68 -0.94
N PRO A 114 14.93 -1.44 -0.79
CA PRO A 114 15.12 -2.33 0.36
C PRO A 114 15.08 -1.63 1.73
N THR A 115 15.64 -0.42 1.83
CA THR A 115 15.72 0.35 3.07
C THR A 115 14.33 0.84 3.48
N TYR A 116 13.62 1.49 2.57
CA TYR A 116 12.30 2.02 2.84
C TYR A 116 11.25 0.91 2.99
N ARG A 117 11.33 -0.15 2.19
CA ARG A 117 10.49 -1.35 2.33
C ARG A 117 10.59 -1.94 3.73
N HIS A 118 11.80 -2.06 4.29
CA HIS A 118 11.97 -2.58 5.65
C HIS A 118 11.25 -1.69 6.67
N VAL A 119 11.41 -0.38 6.57
CA VAL A 119 10.77 0.60 7.47
C VAL A 119 9.24 0.51 7.34
N VAL A 120 8.72 0.64 6.11
CA VAL A 120 7.27 0.65 5.85
C VAL A 120 6.62 -0.67 6.26
N THR A 121 7.26 -1.81 5.96
CA THR A 121 6.74 -3.13 6.35
C THR A 121 6.74 -3.31 7.86
N LYS A 122 7.81 -2.89 8.55
CA LYS A 122 7.88 -2.94 10.01
C LYS A 122 6.78 -2.08 10.64
N ASP A 123 6.61 -0.87 10.15
CA ASP A 123 5.60 0.07 10.66
C ASP A 123 4.17 -0.43 10.36
N ALA A 124 3.93 -1.05 9.20
CA ALA A 124 2.64 -1.65 8.85
C ALA A 124 2.28 -2.81 9.80
N LEU A 125 3.23 -3.67 10.14
CA LEU A 125 3.02 -4.80 11.05
C LEU A 125 2.82 -4.37 12.52
N THR A 126 2.93 -3.08 12.85
CA THR A 126 2.46 -2.56 14.14
C THR A 126 0.95 -2.40 14.22
N SER A 127 0.22 -2.50 13.10
CA SER A 127 -1.24 -2.45 13.10
C SER A 127 -1.82 -3.80 13.57
N PRO A 128 -2.57 -3.82 14.69
CA PRO A 128 -3.25 -5.03 15.16
C PRO A 128 -4.28 -5.55 14.14
N LEU A 129 -4.92 -4.64 13.39
CA LEU A 129 -5.95 -5.00 12.41
C LEU A 129 -5.33 -5.69 11.18
N LEU A 130 -4.17 -5.23 10.71
CA LEU A 130 -3.44 -5.91 9.64
C LEU A 130 -2.94 -7.29 10.11
N VAL A 131 -2.43 -7.39 11.33
CA VAL A 131 -2.02 -8.68 11.92
C VAL A 131 -3.22 -9.63 12.00
N GLN A 132 -4.38 -9.16 12.50
CA GLN A 132 -5.61 -9.94 12.55
C GLN A 132 -6.04 -10.43 11.15
N THR A 133 -5.93 -9.59 10.13
CA THR A 133 -6.22 -9.99 8.73
C THR A 133 -5.29 -11.12 8.26
N ILE A 134 -3.99 -10.99 8.50
CA ILE A 134 -2.98 -12.01 8.12
C ILE A 134 -3.22 -13.31 8.88
N ASP A 135 -3.56 -13.25 10.16
CA ASP A 135 -3.89 -14.42 10.99
C ASP A 135 -5.16 -15.10 10.48
N GLY A 136 -6.18 -14.34 10.07
CA GLY A 136 -7.39 -14.85 9.44
C GLY A 136 -7.10 -15.63 8.15
N ILE A 137 -6.32 -15.05 7.24
CA ILE A 137 -5.84 -15.74 6.02
C ILE A 137 -5.11 -17.03 6.39
N THR A 138 -4.24 -16.97 7.41
CA THR A 138 -3.44 -18.12 7.85
C THR A 138 -4.32 -19.25 8.40
N ARG A 139 -5.36 -18.94 9.17
CA ARG A 139 -6.31 -19.92 9.71
C ARG A 139 -7.09 -20.65 8.61
N CYS A 140 -7.40 -19.97 7.50
CA CYS A 140 -8.06 -20.60 6.35
C CYS A 140 -7.16 -21.59 5.59
N LEU A 141 -5.85 -21.64 5.87
CA LEU A 141 -4.85 -22.42 5.15
C LEU A 141 -3.91 -23.18 6.13
N PRO A 142 -4.44 -24.04 7.01
CA PRO A 142 -3.66 -24.64 8.09
C PRO A 142 -2.49 -25.51 7.58
N ASP A 143 -2.67 -26.21 6.47
CA ASP A 143 -1.69 -27.16 5.92
C ASP A 143 -0.60 -26.50 5.07
N LEU A 144 -0.64 -25.17 4.90
CA LEU A 144 0.34 -24.47 4.09
C LEU A 144 1.67 -24.32 4.84
N PRO A 145 2.80 -24.86 4.32
CA PRO A 145 4.09 -24.75 4.99
C PRO A 145 4.48 -23.28 5.25
N LYS A 146 5.07 -23.03 6.44
CA LYS A 146 5.45 -21.66 6.86
C LYS A 146 6.29 -20.93 5.81
N ARG A 147 7.25 -21.59 5.18
CA ARG A 147 8.08 -21.00 4.12
C ARG A 147 7.23 -20.49 2.95
N VAL A 148 6.33 -21.34 2.43
CA VAL A 148 5.44 -21.01 1.32
C VAL A 148 4.51 -19.87 1.70
N ARG A 149 4.00 -19.86 2.92
CA ARG A 149 3.17 -18.79 3.48
C ARG A 149 3.90 -17.45 3.45
N CYS A 150 5.15 -17.41 3.95
CA CYS A 150 5.96 -16.18 3.92
C CYS A 150 6.20 -15.67 2.48
N GLU A 151 6.48 -16.57 1.54
CA GLU A 151 6.66 -16.22 0.14
C GLU A 151 5.36 -15.66 -0.47
N ARG A 152 4.21 -16.28 -0.20
CA ARG A 152 2.90 -15.83 -0.70
C ARG A 152 2.45 -14.50 -0.09
N ILE A 153 2.79 -14.21 1.15
CA ILE A 153 2.58 -12.87 1.76
C ILE A 153 3.33 -11.81 0.95
N VAL A 154 4.59 -12.05 0.59
CA VAL A 154 5.38 -11.12 -0.21
C VAL A 154 4.79 -10.96 -1.61
N MET A 155 4.38 -12.06 -2.27
CA MET A 155 3.75 -12.03 -3.59
C MET A 155 2.42 -11.27 -3.56
N ALA A 156 1.54 -11.55 -2.60
CA ALA A 156 0.25 -10.88 -2.45
C ALA A 156 0.41 -9.38 -2.23
N ARG A 157 1.35 -8.98 -1.36
CA ARG A 157 1.68 -7.56 -1.15
C ARG A 157 2.15 -6.90 -2.43
N ASN A 158 3.10 -7.51 -3.16
CA ASN A 158 3.62 -6.95 -4.40
C ASN A 158 2.52 -6.84 -5.45
N LEU A 159 1.69 -7.87 -5.60
CA LEU A 159 0.55 -7.86 -6.52
C LEU A 159 -0.40 -6.69 -6.19
N LEU A 160 -0.79 -6.54 -4.92
CA LEU A 160 -1.67 -5.46 -4.46
C LEU A 160 -1.05 -4.08 -4.76
N MET A 161 0.18 -3.85 -4.31
CA MET A 161 0.81 -2.53 -4.38
C MET A 161 1.09 -2.09 -5.82
N HIS A 162 1.67 -2.98 -6.65
CA HIS A 162 2.02 -2.62 -8.02
C HIS A 162 0.79 -2.52 -8.93
N THR A 163 -0.21 -3.38 -8.76
CA THR A 163 -1.46 -3.26 -9.53
C THR A 163 -2.20 -1.96 -9.22
N CYS A 164 -2.26 -1.55 -7.93
CA CYS A 164 -2.83 -0.26 -7.58
C CYS A 164 -2.04 0.91 -8.19
N ALA A 165 -0.71 0.85 -8.19
CA ALA A 165 0.14 1.89 -8.78
C ALA A 165 -0.08 2.02 -10.31
N GLU A 166 -0.19 0.90 -11.03
CA GLU A 166 -0.49 0.88 -12.47
C GLU A 166 -1.87 1.50 -12.76
N HIS A 167 -2.90 1.16 -11.99
CA HIS A 167 -4.22 1.76 -12.14
C HIS A 167 -4.21 3.26 -11.86
N GLU A 168 -3.53 3.70 -10.79
CA GLU A 168 -3.40 5.12 -10.47
C GLU A 168 -2.65 5.88 -11.56
N GLY A 169 -1.57 5.31 -12.12
CA GLY A 169 -0.84 5.87 -13.25
C GLY A 169 -1.71 6.02 -14.49
N ALA A 170 -2.44 4.97 -14.86
CA ALA A 170 -3.36 5.00 -16.00
C ALA A 170 -4.49 6.05 -15.83
N LEU A 171 -4.99 6.23 -14.61
CA LEU A 171 -5.96 7.29 -14.30
C LEU A 171 -5.36 8.69 -14.43
N ALA A 172 -4.10 8.87 -14.03
CA ALA A 172 -3.39 10.15 -14.16
C ALA A 172 -3.16 10.53 -15.64
N GLU A 173 -2.81 9.54 -16.49
CA GLU A 173 -2.52 9.76 -17.91
C GLU A 173 -3.78 9.96 -18.76
N HIS A 174 -4.83 9.19 -18.49
CA HIS A 174 -5.98 9.09 -19.39
C HIS A 174 -7.27 9.67 -18.80
N GLY A 175 -7.22 10.11 -17.54
CA GLY A 175 -8.43 10.49 -16.79
C GLY A 175 -9.32 9.31 -16.44
N PRO A 176 -10.38 9.53 -15.66
CA PRO A 176 -11.30 8.47 -15.24
C PRO A 176 -12.13 7.98 -16.43
N ARG A 177 -11.83 6.81 -16.96
CA ARG A 177 -12.61 6.16 -18.04
C ARG A 177 -13.93 5.56 -17.51
N SER A 178 -14.01 5.31 -16.21
CA SER A 178 -15.20 4.78 -15.53
C SER A 178 -15.15 5.10 -14.04
N ARG A 179 -16.31 5.36 -13.42
CA ARG A 179 -16.41 5.49 -11.95
C ARG A 179 -16.14 4.18 -11.20
N SER A 180 -16.06 3.05 -11.89
CA SER A 180 -15.92 1.71 -11.31
C SER A 180 -14.49 1.15 -11.36
N VAL A 181 -13.47 1.95 -11.65
CA VAL A 181 -12.09 1.44 -11.78
C VAL A 181 -11.64 0.73 -10.50
N TRP A 182 -11.73 1.38 -9.34
CA TRP A 182 -11.25 0.82 -8.09
C TRP A 182 -12.04 -0.38 -7.57
N PRO A 183 -13.40 -0.38 -7.58
CA PRO A 183 -14.17 -1.58 -7.24
C PRO A 183 -13.84 -2.79 -8.13
N VAL A 184 -13.72 -2.60 -9.45
CA VAL A 184 -13.36 -3.68 -10.38
C VAL A 184 -11.93 -4.17 -10.13
N ALA A 185 -10.98 -3.27 -9.95
CA ALA A 185 -9.61 -3.62 -9.62
C ALA A 185 -9.52 -4.38 -8.29
N GLY A 186 -10.27 -3.95 -7.28
CA GLY A 186 -10.36 -4.61 -5.98
C GLY A 186 -10.86 -6.04 -6.07
N GLU A 187 -11.94 -6.30 -6.80
CA GLU A 187 -12.46 -7.65 -6.99
C GLU A 187 -11.46 -8.54 -7.78
N GLY A 188 -10.86 -8.03 -8.84
CA GLY A 188 -9.82 -8.75 -9.59
C GLY A 188 -8.60 -9.08 -8.74
N LEU A 189 -8.16 -8.17 -7.89
CA LEU A 189 -7.06 -8.40 -6.93
C LEU A 189 -7.44 -9.46 -5.89
N ILE A 190 -8.67 -9.45 -5.36
CA ILE A 190 -9.17 -10.46 -4.43
C ILE A 190 -9.14 -11.83 -5.10
N ASP A 191 -9.67 -11.96 -6.31
CA ASP A 191 -9.67 -13.22 -7.07
C ASP A 191 -8.25 -13.75 -7.29
N ALA A 192 -7.34 -12.89 -7.73
CA ALA A 192 -5.96 -13.25 -8.00
C ALA A 192 -5.20 -13.67 -6.71
N ILE A 193 -5.40 -12.94 -5.61
CA ILE A 193 -4.73 -13.24 -4.34
C ILE A 193 -5.31 -14.52 -3.71
N VAL A 194 -6.63 -14.76 -3.79
CA VAL A 194 -7.24 -16.04 -3.37
C VAL A 194 -6.66 -17.19 -4.19
N GLY A 195 -6.54 -17.04 -5.52
CA GLY A 195 -5.90 -18.01 -6.39
C GLY A 195 -4.44 -18.28 -6.02
N LEU A 196 -3.67 -17.23 -5.73
CA LEU A 196 -2.30 -17.32 -5.25
C LEU A 196 -2.20 -18.15 -3.96
N TRP A 197 -3.08 -17.90 -2.98
CA TRP A 197 -3.10 -18.62 -1.71
C TRP A 197 -3.52 -20.09 -1.86
N ARG A 198 -4.40 -20.42 -2.80
CA ARG A 198 -4.87 -21.78 -3.08
C ARG A 198 -3.99 -22.57 -4.07
N ALA A 199 -3.02 -21.92 -4.70
CA ALA A 199 -2.13 -22.58 -5.66
C ALA A 199 -1.44 -23.81 -5.03
N PRO A 200 -1.29 -24.92 -5.75
CA PRO A 200 -0.61 -26.11 -5.23
C PRO A 200 0.84 -25.81 -4.87
N VAL A 201 1.36 -26.51 -3.87
CA VAL A 201 2.77 -26.44 -3.47
C VAL A 201 3.52 -27.55 -4.19
N HIS A 202 4.40 -27.19 -5.12
CA HIS A 202 5.33 -28.17 -5.69
C HIS A 202 6.51 -28.33 -4.74
N VAL A 203 6.53 -29.45 -4.00
CA VAL A 203 7.71 -29.86 -3.26
C VAL A 203 8.67 -30.43 -4.30
N SER A 204 9.69 -29.66 -4.70
CA SER A 204 10.82 -30.26 -5.43
C SER A 204 11.40 -31.35 -4.52
N ALA A 205 11.39 -32.57 -5.00
CA ALA A 205 12.19 -33.63 -4.43
C ALA A 205 13.67 -33.30 -4.68
N ALA A 206 14.21 -32.35 -3.92
CA ALA A 206 15.61 -31.94 -3.98
C ALA A 206 16.33 -32.61 -2.82
N GLY A 207 17.11 -33.60 -3.16
CA GLY A 207 18.30 -34.01 -2.48
C GLY A 207 18.11 -35.10 -1.43
N GLY A 208 18.27 -36.34 -1.91
CA GLY A 208 18.91 -37.37 -1.09
C GLY A 208 20.40 -37.03 -0.99
#